data_11361f5a5e4e2589a3f5382d5556a374
#
_entry.id   11361f5a5e4e2589a3f5382d5556a374
#
_cell.length_a   1.000
_cell.length_b   1.000
_cell.length_c   1.000
_cell.angle_alpha   90.00
_cell.angle_beta   90.00
_cell.angle_gamma   90.00
#
_symmetry.space_group_name_H-M   'P 1'
#
loop_
_entity.id
_entity.type
_entity.pdbx_description
1 polymer ?
#
loop_
_entity_poly.entity_id
_entity_poly.type
_entity_poly.pdbx_seq_one_letter_code
_entity_poly.pdbx_strand_id
1 'polypeptide(L)'
;MDEARPIEARYTLTDINGPLVATFVQQRSIDKSVEEALRKVLAQKAVIDDLTARSEARDGEMDKIFDDQKRLRENLKALKGSPEEKALVQRYTQQLDRQETRLETLRKEMEQIEAQKDKAQAGLDRMIGELSFDVKL
;
A
#
# COMPACT_ATOMS: atom_id res chain seq x y z
N MET A 1 -34.17 13.25 -11.57
CA MET A 1 -33.61 13.62 -10.26
C MET A 1 -33.44 12.44 -9.34
N ASP A 2 -34.45 11.61 -9.22
CA ASP A 2 -34.36 10.43 -8.37
C ASP A 2 -33.31 9.42 -8.85
N GLU A 3 -33.02 9.44 -10.11
CA GLU A 3 -32.06 8.53 -10.73
C GLU A 3 -30.63 8.76 -10.21
N ALA A 4 -30.31 9.99 -9.87
CA ALA A 4 -28.98 10.33 -9.37
C ALA A 4 -28.74 9.80 -7.97
N ARG A 5 -29.79 9.63 -7.17
CA ARG A 5 -29.66 9.22 -5.77
C ARG A 5 -29.08 7.83 -5.57
N PRO A 6 -29.54 6.80 -6.29
CA PRO A 6 -28.93 5.48 -6.15
C PRO A 6 -27.47 5.46 -6.51
N ILE A 7 -27.09 6.23 -7.51
CA ILE A 7 -25.70 6.36 -7.92
C ILE A 7 -24.88 7.07 -6.84
N GLU A 8 -25.43 8.14 -6.29
CA GLU A 8 -24.77 8.88 -5.21
C GLU A 8 -24.57 8.02 -3.97
N ALA A 9 -25.59 7.23 -3.61
CA ALA A 9 -25.49 6.35 -2.46
C ALA A 9 -24.38 5.30 -2.64
N ARG A 10 -24.30 4.72 -3.81
CA ARG A 10 -23.27 3.72 -4.13
C ARG A 10 -21.89 4.36 -4.11
N TYR A 11 -21.76 5.54 -4.69
CA TYR A 11 -20.54 6.30 -4.70
C TYR A 11 -20.08 6.63 -3.28
N THR A 12 -21.02 7.05 -2.44
CA THR A 12 -20.75 7.39 -1.05
C THR A 12 -20.19 6.21 -0.25
N LEU A 13 -20.72 5.00 -0.47
CA LEU A 13 -20.22 3.81 0.20
C LEU A 13 -18.77 3.52 -0.17
N THR A 14 -18.37 3.84 -1.39
CA THR A 14 -17.02 3.62 -1.87
C THR A 14 -16.05 4.71 -1.39
N ASP A 15 -16.51 5.96 -1.34
CA ASP A 15 -15.67 7.12 -1.04
C ASP A 15 -15.89 7.67 0.36
N ILE A 16 -16.48 6.91 1.23
CA ILE A 16 -16.84 7.36 2.57
C ILE A 16 -15.61 7.75 3.40
N ASN A 17 -15.77 8.76 4.22
CA ASN A 17 -14.73 9.22 5.14
C ASN A 17 -15.34 9.63 6.47
N GLY A 18 -14.50 9.91 7.46
CA GLY A 18 -14.93 10.28 8.80
C GLY A 18 -15.86 11.49 8.86
N PRO A 19 -15.51 12.62 8.21
CA PRO A 19 -16.40 13.79 8.19
C PRO A 19 -17.76 13.51 7.58
N LEU A 20 -17.81 12.72 6.51
CA LEU A 20 -19.07 12.37 5.86
C LEU A 20 -19.95 11.53 6.78
N VAL A 21 -19.37 10.55 7.48
CA VAL A 21 -20.10 9.74 8.45
C VAL A 21 -20.65 10.60 9.58
N ALA A 22 -19.82 11.51 10.11
CA ALA A 22 -20.25 12.42 11.18
C ALA A 22 -21.43 13.29 10.74
N THR A 23 -21.40 13.75 9.48
CA THR A 23 -22.49 14.54 8.93
C THR A 23 -23.79 13.74 8.89
N PHE A 24 -23.72 12.50 8.41
CA PHE A 24 -24.91 11.64 8.36
C PHE A 24 -25.48 11.37 9.74
N VAL A 25 -24.64 11.10 10.71
CA VAL A 25 -25.06 10.87 12.10
C VAL A 25 -25.73 12.12 12.68
N GLN A 26 -25.12 13.29 12.47
CA GLN A 26 -25.65 14.56 12.91
C GLN A 26 -27.03 14.84 12.36
N GLN A 27 -27.25 14.48 11.10
CA GLN A 27 -28.53 14.68 10.44
C GLN A 27 -29.52 13.57 10.78
N ARG A 28 -29.11 12.61 11.58
CA ARG A 28 -29.91 11.43 11.93
C ARG A 28 -30.40 10.67 10.71
N SER A 29 -29.59 10.67 9.67
CA SER A 29 -29.90 9.98 8.41
C SER A 29 -29.66 8.49 8.50
N ILE A 30 -28.91 8.02 9.50
CA ILE A 30 -28.52 6.62 9.65
C ILE A 30 -28.66 6.19 11.12
N ASP A 31 -28.92 4.91 11.33
CA ASP A 31 -28.96 4.31 12.65
C ASP A 31 -27.57 4.18 13.22
N LYS A 32 -27.50 4.04 14.55
CA LYS A 32 -26.26 3.84 15.25
C LYS A 32 -25.52 2.57 14.79
N SER A 33 -26.26 1.50 14.52
CA SER A 33 -25.66 0.26 14.01
C SER A 33 -25.04 0.46 12.63
N VAL A 34 -25.66 1.26 11.78
CA VAL A 34 -25.13 1.60 10.46
C VAL A 34 -23.91 2.48 10.62
N GLU A 35 -23.93 3.43 11.56
CA GLU A 35 -22.76 4.26 11.86
C GLU A 35 -21.56 3.40 12.23
N GLU A 36 -21.76 2.43 13.13
CA GLU A 36 -20.69 1.52 13.54
C GLU A 36 -20.14 0.72 12.36
N ALA A 37 -21.03 0.23 11.50
CA ALA A 37 -20.63 -0.49 10.29
C ALA A 37 -19.81 0.39 9.34
N LEU A 38 -20.22 1.65 9.15
CA LEU A 38 -19.48 2.60 8.33
C LEU A 38 -18.11 2.92 8.91
N ARG A 39 -18.01 3.02 10.23
CA ARG A 39 -16.72 3.25 10.88
C ARG A 39 -15.78 2.06 10.71
N LYS A 40 -16.30 0.85 10.69
CA LYS A 40 -15.51 -0.35 10.40
C LYS A 40 -15.00 -0.34 8.96
N VAL A 41 -15.84 0.08 8.03
CA VAL A 41 -15.43 0.26 6.62
C VAL A 41 -14.29 1.26 6.53
N LEU A 42 -14.39 2.39 7.22
CA LEU A 42 -13.34 3.40 7.23
C LEU A 42 -12.04 2.85 7.82
N ALA A 43 -12.13 2.10 8.91
CA ALA A 43 -10.95 1.48 9.52
C ALA A 43 -10.28 0.50 8.56
N GLN A 44 -11.07 -0.28 7.83
CA GLN A 44 -10.55 -1.24 6.85
C GLN A 44 -9.88 -0.52 5.68
N LYS A 45 -10.47 0.57 5.20
CA LYS A 45 -9.85 1.39 4.16
C LYS A 45 -8.51 1.95 4.63
N ALA A 46 -8.41 2.38 5.87
CA ALA A 46 -7.17 2.87 6.44
C ALA A 46 -6.09 1.78 6.48
N VAL A 47 -6.46 0.54 6.77
CA VAL A 47 -5.54 -0.59 6.73
C VAL A 47 -4.99 -0.78 5.32
N ILE A 48 -5.85 -0.74 4.31
CA ILE A 48 -5.45 -0.89 2.91
C ILE A 48 -4.52 0.25 2.50
N ASP A 49 -4.84 1.48 2.87
CA ASP A 49 -4.02 2.65 2.57
C ASP A 49 -2.63 2.53 3.20
N ASP A 50 -2.55 2.06 4.45
CA ASP A 50 -1.28 1.83 5.13
C ASP A 50 -0.44 0.76 4.42
N LEU A 51 -1.07 -0.34 4.02
CA LEU A 51 -0.39 -1.40 3.28
C LEU A 51 0.13 -0.90 1.94
N THR A 52 -0.66 -0.09 1.25
CA THR A 52 -0.25 0.52 -0.02
C THR A 52 0.97 1.42 0.18
N ALA A 53 0.95 2.26 1.22
CA ALA A 53 2.07 3.14 1.52
C ALA A 53 3.34 2.35 1.85
N ARG A 54 3.21 1.25 2.59
CA ARG A 54 4.33 0.38 2.91
C ARG A 54 4.93 -0.27 1.65
N SER A 55 4.07 -0.71 0.75
CA SER A 55 4.50 -1.29 -0.53
C SER A 55 5.24 -0.27 -1.38
N GLU A 56 4.69 0.94 -1.47
CA GLU A 56 5.32 2.03 -2.22
C GLU A 56 6.68 2.43 -1.65
N ALA A 57 6.81 2.44 -0.33
CA ALA A 57 8.07 2.76 0.33
C ALA A 57 9.15 1.72 -0.02
N ARG A 58 8.79 0.44 -0.05
CA ARG A 58 9.72 -0.62 -0.39
C ARG A 58 10.09 -0.60 -1.86
N ASP A 59 9.13 -0.30 -2.71
CA ASP A 59 9.38 -0.14 -4.14
C ASP A 59 10.37 1.00 -4.40
N GLY A 60 10.19 2.12 -3.71
CA GLY A 60 11.09 3.26 -3.78
C GLY A 60 12.50 2.92 -3.30
N GLU A 61 12.62 2.13 -2.24
CA GLU A 61 13.91 1.67 -1.75
C GLU A 61 14.59 0.77 -2.80
N MET A 62 13.83 -0.13 -3.42
CA MET A 62 14.36 -0.99 -4.48
C MET A 62 14.89 -0.19 -5.65
N ASP A 63 14.18 0.84 -6.07
CA ASP A 63 14.61 1.71 -7.16
C ASP A 63 15.93 2.39 -6.85
N LYS A 64 16.09 2.88 -5.62
CA LYS A 64 17.34 3.48 -5.18
C LYS A 64 18.49 2.48 -5.18
N ILE A 65 18.21 1.25 -4.77
CA ILE A 65 19.22 0.19 -4.78
C ILE A 65 19.63 -0.13 -6.21
N PHE A 66 18.68 -0.24 -7.14
CA PHE A 66 18.99 -0.51 -8.54
C PHE A 66 19.85 0.59 -9.14
N ASP A 67 19.56 1.85 -8.85
CA ASP A 67 20.36 2.98 -9.30
C ASP A 67 21.77 2.90 -8.75
N ASP A 68 21.91 2.58 -7.47
CA ASP A 68 23.23 2.45 -6.83
C ASP A 68 24.00 1.25 -7.39
N GLN A 69 23.33 0.14 -7.65
CA GLN A 69 23.96 -1.02 -8.29
C GLN A 69 24.51 -0.68 -9.66
N LYS A 70 23.78 0.13 -10.41
CA LYS A 70 24.25 0.58 -11.72
C LYS A 70 25.53 1.37 -11.59
N ARG A 71 25.59 2.29 -10.63
CA ARG A 71 26.79 3.08 -10.32
C ARG A 71 27.96 2.17 -9.94
N LEU A 72 27.73 1.20 -9.06
CA LEU A 72 28.77 0.27 -8.61
C LEU A 72 29.33 -0.56 -9.74
N ARG A 73 28.44 -1.07 -10.60
CA ARG A 73 28.86 -1.87 -11.77
C ARG A 73 29.68 -1.03 -12.75
N GLU A 74 29.30 0.19 -13.00
CA GLU A 74 30.03 1.10 -13.87
C GLU A 74 31.41 1.40 -13.30
N ASN A 75 31.49 1.65 -11.99
CA ASN A 75 32.75 1.88 -11.32
C ASN A 75 33.66 0.64 -11.38
N LEU A 76 33.10 -0.56 -11.21
CA LEU A 76 33.86 -1.80 -11.32
C LEU A 76 34.42 -1.99 -12.72
N LYS A 77 33.67 -1.65 -13.75
CA LYS A 77 34.14 -1.75 -15.14
C LYS A 77 35.34 -0.84 -15.41
N ALA A 78 35.41 0.29 -14.73
CA ALA A 78 36.48 1.25 -14.90
C ALA A 78 37.78 0.82 -14.21
N LEU A 79 37.74 -0.15 -13.29
CA LEU A 79 38.90 -0.59 -12.54
C LEU A 79 39.69 -1.65 -13.33
N LYS A 80 41.03 -1.56 -13.25
CA LYS A 80 41.93 -2.40 -14.05
C LYS A 80 42.69 -3.46 -13.23
N GLY A 81 42.33 -3.61 -11.97
CA GLY A 81 42.89 -4.70 -11.15
C GLY A 81 44.26 -4.46 -10.57
N SER A 82 44.71 -3.20 -10.46
CA SER A 82 45.96 -2.89 -9.77
C SER A 82 45.82 -3.26 -8.28
N PRO A 83 46.96 -3.40 -7.56
CA PRO A 83 46.88 -3.72 -6.12
C PRO A 83 46.03 -2.71 -5.32
N GLU A 84 46.11 -1.44 -5.65
CA GLU A 84 45.31 -0.39 -5.00
C GLU A 84 43.84 -0.54 -5.35
N GLU A 85 43.53 -0.96 -6.55
CA GLU A 85 42.15 -1.14 -7.03
C GLU A 85 41.52 -2.40 -6.46
N LYS A 86 42.29 -3.41 -6.08
CA LYS A 86 41.75 -4.66 -5.53
C LYS A 86 40.93 -4.43 -4.28
N ALA A 87 41.35 -3.55 -3.39
CA ALA A 87 40.64 -3.22 -2.17
C ALA A 87 39.30 -2.56 -2.53
N LEU A 88 39.33 -1.71 -3.55
CA LEU A 88 38.12 -1.01 -3.99
C LEU A 88 37.15 -1.97 -4.68
N VAL A 89 37.65 -2.91 -5.50
CA VAL A 89 36.83 -3.96 -6.10
C VAL A 89 36.14 -4.78 -5.02
N GLN A 90 36.87 -5.19 -4.01
CA GLN A 90 36.32 -5.95 -2.89
C GLN A 90 35.24 -5.19 -2.17
N ARG A 91 35.43 -3.91 -1.93
CA ARG A 91 34.46 -3.03 -1.28
C ARG A 91 33.16 -2.93 -2.09
N TYR A 92 33.27 -2.69 -3.38
CA TYR A 92 32.09 -2.59 -4.26
C TYR A 92 31.37 -3.93 -4.36
N THR A 93 32.11 -5.03 -4.44
CA THR A 93 31.54 -6.38 -4.50
C THR A 93 30.73 -6.68 -3.22
N GLN A 94 31.28 -6.29 -2.06
CA GLN A 94 30.57 -6.47 -0.78
C GLN A 94 29.31 -5.61 -0.71
N GLN A 95 29.36 -4.39 -1.24
CA GLN A 95 28.18 -3.53 -1.29
C GLN A 95 27.10 -4.14 -2.18
N LEU A 96 27.47 -4.66 -3.35
CA LEU A 96 26.52 -5.35 -4.24
C LEU A 96 25.91 -6.56 -3.56
N ASP A 97 26.70 -7.34 -2.84
CA ASP A 97 26.23 -8.50 -2.13
C ASP A 97 25.18 -8.15 -1.07
N ARG A 98 25.47 -7.12 -0.27
CA ARG A 98 24.52 -6.63 0.74
C ARG A 98 23.25 -6.10 0.10
N GLN A 99 23.36 -5.41 -1.04
CA GLN A 99 22.22 -4.89 -1.77
C GLN A 99 21.36 -6.03 -2.31
N GLU A 100 21.97 -7.09 -2.84
CA GLU A 100 21.21 -8.26 -3.31
C GLU A 100 20.42 -8.90 -2.16
N THR A 101 21.04 -9.04 -0.99
CA THR A 101 20.35 -9.55 0.20
C THR A 101 19.18 -8.65 0.60
N ARG A 102 19.38 -7.33 0.58
CA ARG A 102 18.32 -6.38 0.90
C ARG A 102 17.18 -6.44 -0.10
N LEU A 103 17.50 -6.54 -1.39
CA LEU A 103 16.48 -6.68 -2.44
C LEU A 103 15.65 -7.94 -2.24
N GLU A 104 16.28 -9.04 -1.88
CA GLU A 104 15.58 -10.29 -1.61
C GLU A 104 14.61 -10.14 -0.44
N THR A 105 15.05 -9.50 0.64
CA THR A 105 14.20 -9.21 1.79
C THR A 105 13.03 -8.32 1.39
N LEU A 106 13.29 -7.26 0.63
CA LEU A 106 12.24 -6.34 0.18
C LEU A 106 11.20 -7.05 -0.68
N ARG A 107 11.64 -7.94 -1.57
CA ARG A 107 10.70 -8.72 -2.40
C ARG A 107 9.79 -9.58 -1.54
N LYS A 108 10.35 -10.25 -0.55
CA LYS A 108 9.55 -11.09 0.38
C LYS A 108 8.56 -10.25 1.16
N GLU A 109 8.99 -9.09 1.66
CA GLU A 109 8.11 -8.19 2.39
C GLU A 109 6.98 -7.67 1.50
N MET A 110 7.28 -7.33 0.24
CA MET A 110 6.28 -6.87 -0.71
C MET A 110 5.27 -7.97 -1.05
N GLU A 111 5.70 -9.22 -1.17
CA GLU A 111 4.80 -10.35 -1.36
C GLU A 111 3.84 -10.50 -0.19
N GLN A 112 4.35 -10.38 1.04
CA GLN A 112 3.53 -10.45 2.24
C GLN A 112 2.53 -9.30 2.31
N ILE A 113 2.98 -8.10 2.00
CA ILE A 113 2.13 -6.92 1.99
C ILE A 113 1.02 -7.08 0.95
N GLU A 114 1.35 -7.57 -0.23
CA GLU A 114 0.36 -7.77 -1.29
C GLU A 114 -0.69 -8.81 -0.88
N ALA A 115 -0.26 -9.90 -0.24
CA ALA A 115 -1.19 -10.91 0.27
C ALA A 115 -2.11 -10.33 1.34
N GLN A 116 -1.56 -9.53 2.26
CA GLN A 116 -2.34 -8.86 3.31
C GLN A 116 -3.31 -7.87 2.70
N LYS A 117 -2.87 -7.14 1.68
CA LYS A 117 -3.70 -6.16 0.98
C LYS A 117 -4.87 -6.81 0.26
N ASP A 118 -4.61 -7.92 -0.43
CA ASP A 118 -5.68 -8.69 -1.10
C ASP A 118 -6.71 -9.17 -0.09
N LYS A 119 -6.26 -9.68 1.04
CA LYS A 119 -7.14 -10.14 2.11
C LYS A 119 -7.95 -8.98 2.70
N ALA A 120 -7.29 -7.85 2.93
CA ALA A 120 -7.96 -6.66 3.47
C ALA A 120 -8.99 -6.12 2.47
N GLN A 121 -8.68 -6.15 1.18
CA GLN A 121 -9.59 -5.72 0.13
C GLN A 121 -10.82 -6.62 0.06
N ALA A 122 -10.62 -7.94 0.15
CA ALA A 122 -11.73 -8.89 0.18
C ALA A 122 -12.63 -8.64 1.40
N GLY A 123 -12.01 -8.35 2.56
CA GLY A 123 -12.75 -7.99 3.77
C GLY A 123 -13.56 -6.72 3.61
N LEU A 124 -12.97 -5.70 2.97
CA LEU A 124 -13.66 -4.46 2.69
C LEU A 124 -14.85 -4.67 1.77
N ASP A 125 -14.66 -5.42 0.69
CA ASP A 125 -15.72 -5.71 -0.27
C ASP A 125 -16.89 -6.42 0.41
N ARG A 126 -16.60 -7.34 1.32
CA ARG A 126 -17.63 -8.03 2.10
C ARG A 126 -18.38 -7.07 3.01
N MET A 127 -17.67 -6.21 3.72
CA MET A 127 -18.28 -5.21 4.59
C MET A 127 -19.20 -4.28 3.83
N ILE A 128 -18.79 -3.82 2.66
CA ILE A 128 -19.59 -2.94 1.81
C ILE A 128 -20.81 -3.68 1.30
N GLY A 129 -20.66 -4.95 0.89
CA GLY A 129 -21.76 -5.77 0.44
C GLY A 129 -22.83 -5.98 1.51
N GLU A 130 -22.39 -6.31 2.73
CA GLU A 130 -23.30 -6.49 3.87
C GLU A 130 -24.01 -5.18 4.22
N LEU A 131 -23.28 -4.07 4.22
CA LEU A 131 -23.84 -2.76 4.51
C LEU A 131 -24.86 -2.34 3.48
N SER A 132 -24.60 -2.56 2.20
CA SER A 132 -25.53 -2.25 1.12
C SER A 132 -26.82 -3.06 1.25
N PHE A 133 -26.70 -4.30 1.67
CA PHE A 133 -27.85 -5.16 1.89
C PHE A 133 -28.72 -4.69 3.06
N ASP A 134 -28.09 -4.30 4.16
CA ASP A 134 -28.77 -3.90 5.39
C ASP A 134 -29.42 -2.52 5.28
N VAL A 135 -28.79 -1.60 4.60
CA VAL A 135 -29.23 -0.21 4.54
C VAL A 135 -30.43 -0.03 3.60
N LYS A 136 -30.50 -0.75 2.51
CA LYS A 136 -31.60 -0.69 1.52
C LYS A 136 -31.90 0.74 1.10
N LEU A 137 -30.93 1.35 0.52
CA LEU A 137 -31.12 2.69 -0.01
C LEU A 137 -31.98 2.67 -1.28
#